data_2946897bc9189c85566433695166362d
#
_entry.id   2946897bc9189c85566433695166362d
#
_cell.length_a   1.000
_cell.length_b   1.000
_cell.length_c   1.000
_cell.angle_alpha   90.00
_cell.angle_beta   90.00
_cell.angle_gamma   90.00
#
_symmetry.space_group_name_H-M   'P 1'
#
loop_
_entity.id
_entity.type
_entity.pdbx_description
1 polymer ?
#
loop_
_entity_poly.entity_id
_entity_poly.type
_entity_poly.pdbx_seq_one_letter_code
_entity_poly.pdbx_strand_id
1 'polypeptide(L)'
;ILSSPNALQDFHTKALEDYGITAFWPEAVLKEAKVKKENIAREKDILETFPFVTIDGEDAKDFDDAIFCKFSDTGFHLKVAIADVSFYVKEGSALDLEAAKRTTSVYMPKKVVPMLPEKLSNELCSLQPNKRRRCLCIEIDFDKDGHIKSYKFHRGIIKSVARLTYTEVENQLINGVEDSKYAGSLKAAIALFNKLIINKGYRGALDFTISEPFLQTTADGDIKHIDDRKRLNSHKLIEEFMLAANISAADFISQYAKEGVYRNHEYPESLKIQRLSQILKNRGINWNGSIEDIENISAFILKLNKREDAPILNMLILQSMQRAEYSTLNKGHFGLKFDKYTHFTSPIRLSLIHISEPT
;
A
#
# COMPACT_ATOMS: atom_id res chain seq x y z
N ILE A 1 7.59 -5.30 -33.39
CA ILE A 1 6.11 -5.48 -33.28
C ILE A 1 5.45 -4.27 -32.60
N LEU A 2 6.18 -3.25 -32.13
CA LEU A 2 5.63 -2.09 -31.40
C LEU A 2 5.68 -0.79 -32.23
N SER A 3 5.51 -0.88 -33.52
CA SER A 3 5.64 0.27 -34.45
C SER A 3 4.30 0.71 -35.10
N SER A 4 3.14 0.31 -34.56
CA SER A 4 1.85 0.85 -35.03
C SER A 4 1.48 2.10 -34.21
N PRO A 5 0.84 3.12 -34.85
CA PRO A 5 0.47 4.35 -34.15
C PRO A 5 -0.56 4.17 -33.00
N ASN A 6 -1.04 2.95 -32.76
CA ASN A 6 -1.98 2.59 -31.70
C ASN A 6 -1.46 1.43 -30.82
N ALA A 7 -0.17 1.13 -30.85
CA ALA A 7 0.40 -0.05 -30.18
C ALA A 7 0.03 -0.16 -28.69
N LEU A 8 0.00 0.95 -27.96
CA LEU A 8 -0.38 0.95 -26.56
C LEU A 8 -1.88 0.67 -26.34
N GLN A 9 -2.74 1.21 -27.20
CA GLN A 9 -4.18 0.97 -27.14
C GLN A 9 -4.53 -0.47 -27.51
N ASP A 10 -3.87 -1.03 -28.51
CA ASP A 10 -4.01 -2.44 -28.92
C ASP A 10 -3.54 -3.36 -27.80
N PHE A 11 -2.41 -3.00 -27.13
CA PHE A 11 -1.92 -3.72 -25.97
C PHE A 11 -2.93 -3.70 -24.82
N HIS A 12 -3.51 -2.53 -24.49
CA HIS A 12 -4.53 -2.43 -23.44
C HIS A 12 -5.75 -3.29 -23.75
N THR A 13 -6.25 -3.23 -24.99
CA THR A 13 -7.42 -4.01 -25.41
C THR A 13 -7.16 -5.49 -25.27
N LYS A 14 -6.02 -5.95 -25.79
CA LYS A 14 -5.63 -7.35 -25.71
C LYS A 14 -5.41 -7.82 -24.27
N ALA A 15 -4.73 -7.02 -23.44
CA ALA A 15 -4.54 -7.36 -22.03
C ALA A 15 -5.87 -7.49 -21.28
N LEU A 16 -6.82 -6.58 -21.51
CA LEU A 16 -8.15 -6.65 -20.90
C LEU A 16 -8.92 -7.89 -21.34
N GLU A 17 -8.85 -8.26 -22.63
CA GLU A 17 -9.47 -9.46 -23.19
C GLU A 17 -8.85 -10.74 -22.60
N ASP A 18 -7.52 -10.85 -22.63
CA ASP A 18 -6.77 -12.03 -22.17
C ASP A 18 -7.03 -12.35 -20.69
N TYR A 19 -7.27 -11.32 -19.87
CA TYR A 19 -7.58 -11.47 -18.45
C TYR A 19 -9.08 -11.35 -18.10
N GLY A 20 -9.96 -11.20 -19.10
CA GLY A 20 -11.41 -11.09 -18.90
C GLY A 20 -11.83 -9.84 -18.11
N ILE A 21 -11.05 -8.75 -18.18
CA ILE A 21 -11.28 -7.52 -17.44
C ILE A 21 -12.21 -6.60 -18.21
N THR A 22 -13.33 -6.21 -17.59
CA THR A 22 -14.31 -5.31 -18.18
C THR A 22 -14.03 -3.85 -17.77
N ALA A 23 -13.78 -2.97 -18.75
CA ALA A 23 -13.59 -1.55 -18.51
C ALA A 23 -14.90 -0.75 -18.40
N PHE A 24 -16.03 -1.32 -18.85
CA PHE A 24 -17.34 -0.67 -18.84
C PHE A 24 -18.08 -0.86 -17.52
N TRP A 25 -18.90 0.14 -17.15
CA TRP A 25 -19.73 0.10 -15.96
C TRP A 25 -21.16 -0.29 -16.29
N PRO A 26 -21.81 -1.18 -15.49
CA PRO A 26 -23.24 -1.40 -15.57
C PRO A 26 -24.02 -0.11 -15.28
N GLU A 27 -25.16 0.06 -15.97
CA GLU A 27 -26.00 1.27 -15.83
C GLU A 27 -26.46 1.51 -14.38
N ALA A 28 -26.80 0.44 -13.65
CA ALA A 28 -27.22 0.50 -12.24
C ALA A 28 -26.10 1.10 -11.37
N VAL A 29 -24.84 0.71 -11.59
CA VAL A 29 -23.67 1.24 -10.88
C VAL A 29 -23.47 2.72 -11.15
N LEU A 30 -23.58 3.15 -12.42
CA LEU A 30 -23.47 4.56 -12.78
C LEU A 30 -24.61 5.41 -12.19
N LYS A 31 -25.83 4.88 -12.18
CA LYS A 31 -26.99 5.56 -11.56
C LYS A 31 -26.77 5.73 -10.07
N GLU A 32 -26.31 4.68 -9.38
CA GLU A 32 -26.01 4.76 -7.95
C GLU A 32 -24.88 5.75 -7.66
N ALA A 33 -23.78 5.71 -8.40
CA ALA A 33 -22.67 6.64 -8.24
C ALA A 33 -23.06 8.10 -8.42
N LYS A 34 -23.97 8.43 -9.37
CA LYS A 34 -24.45 9.79 -9.66
C LYS A 34 -25.18 10.43 -8.47
N VAL A 35 -25.95 9.66 -7.71
CA VAL A 35 -26.72 10.19 -6.57
C VAL A 35 -25.90 10.34 -5.29
N LYS A 36 -24.70 9.75 -5.23
CA LYS A 36 -23.82 9.93 -4.07
C LYS A 36 -23.32 11.37 -3.99
N LYS A 37 -23.43 11.96 -2.81
CA LYS A 37 -23.04 13.35 -2.54
C LYS A 37 -22.29 13.43 -1.21
N GLU A 38 -21.36 14.35 -1.14
CA GLU A 38 -20.76 14.76 0.12
C GLU A 38 -21.76 15.56 0.92
N ASN A 39 -22.10 15.11 2.11
CA ASN A 39 -23.06 15.80 3.00
C ASN A 39 -22.42 16.08 4.38
N ILE A 40 -21.30 16.82 4.38
CA ILE A 40 -20.52 17.15 5.57
C ILE A 40 -20.45 18.66 5.85
N ALA A 41 -21.23 19.47 5.12
CA ALA A 41 -21.10 20.93 5.18
C ALA A 41 -21.33 21.52 6.60
N ARG A 42 -22.10 20.84 7.45
CA ARG A 42 -22.44 21.28 8.82
C ARG A 42 -21.72 20.52 9.93
N GLU A 43 -21.04 19.43 9.61
CA GLU A 43 -20.29 18.66 10.58
C GLU A 43 -18.96 19.36 10.89
N LYS A 44 -18.60 19.46 12.18
CA LYS A 44 -17.27 19.91 12.62
C LYS A 44 -16.53 18.70 13.17
N ASP A 45 -15.28 18.55 12.79
CA ASP A 45 -14.43 17.47 13.28
C ASP A 45 -13.07 18.01 13.73
N ILE A 46 -12.58 17.50 14.85
CA ILE A 46 -11.28 17.87 15.42
C ILE A 46 -10.13 17.51 14.47
N LEU A 47 -10.30 16.48 13.63
CA LEU A 47 -9.27 16.05 12.68
C LEU A 47 -8.94 17.12 11.63
N GLU A 48 -9.89 18.02 11.33
CA GLU A 48 -9.67 19.13 10.38
C GLU A 48 -8.63 20.15 10.87
N THR A 49 -8.31 20.14 12.16
CA THR A 49 -7.29 21.03 12.73
C THR A 49 -5.87 20.56 12.50
N PHE A 50 -5.67 19.28 12.10
CA PHE A 50 -4.36 18.71 11.83
C PHE A 50 -3.97 18.89 10.36
N PRO A 51 -2.72 19.31 10.05
CA PRO A 51 -2.26 19.48 8.69
C PRO A 51 -1.90 18.13 8.04
N PHE A 52 -2.92 17.33 7.73
CA PHE A 52 -2.75 16.11 6.97
C PHE A 52 -2.21 16.39 5.56
N VAL A 53 -1.37 15.50 5.07
CA VAL A 53 -0.87 15.50 3.67
C VAL A 53 -1.08 14.13 3.05
N THR A 54 -1.35 14.09 1.75
CA THR A 54 -1.27 12.86 0.93
C THR A 54 0.09 12.83 0.22
N ILE A 55 0.67 11.63 0.05
CA ILE A 55 1.97 11.43 -0.61
C ILE A 55 1.83 10.29 -1.59
N ASP A 56 1.78 10.60 -2.90
CA ASP A 56 1.46 9.65 -3.96
C ASP A 56 2.31 9.88 -5.21
N GLY A 57 2.12 9.03 -6.23
CA GLY A 57 2.70 9.24 -7.54
C GLY A 57 2.16 10.49 -8.25
N GLU A 58 2.92 11.02 -9.21
CA GLU A 58 2.57 12.26 -9.93
C GLU A 58 1.20 12.18 -10.62
N ASP A 59 0.84 11.02 -11.17
CA ASP A 59 -0.40 10.81 -11.94
C ASP A 59 -1.59 10.31 -11.08
N ALA A 60 -1.37 10.07 -9.77
CA ALA A 60 -2.42 9.58 -8.88
C ALA A 60 -3.55 10.59 -8.71
N LYS A 61 -4.79 10.09 -8.66
CA LYS A 61 -6.01 10.86 -8.42
C LYS A 61 -6.87 10.27 -7.28
N ASP A 62 -6.64 9.02 -6.96
CA ASP A 62 -7.34 8.18 -5.99
C ASP A 62 -6.53 8.09 -4.69
N PHE A 63 -6.50 9.18 -3.92
CA PHE A 63 -5.74 9.26 -2.66
C PHE A 63 -6.46 8.49 -1.57
N ASP A 64 -6.00 7.28 -1.30
CA ASP A 64 -6.55 6.38 -0.27
C ASP A 64 -6.21 6.84 1.15
N ASP A 65 -5.01 7.39 1.34
CA ASP A 65 -4.45 7.71 2.65
C ASP A 65 -3.90 9.13 2.75
N ALA A 66 -3.95 9.67 3.97
CA ALA A 66 -3.31 10.91 4.35
C ALA A 66 -2.68 10.74 5.73
N ILE A 67 -1.53 11.36 5.95
CA ILE A 67 -0.75 11.23 7.18
C ILE A 67 -0.58 12.57 7.88
N PHE A 68 -0.51 12.49 9.22
CA PHE A 68 -0.04 13.55 10.10
C PHE A 68 0.82 12.91 11.19
N CYS A 69 2.00 13.48 11.46
CA CYS A 69 2.88 13.02 12.52
C CYS A 69 3.34 14.19 13.39
N LYS A 70 3.54 13.97 14.67
CA LYS A 70 4.15 14.93 15.57
C LYS A 70 5.04 14.24 16.59
N PHE A 71 6.04 14.96 17.09
CA PHE A 71 6.78 14.55 18.27
C PHE A 71 5.86 14.62 19.50
N SER A 72 6.07 13.73 20.46
CA SER A 72 5.45 13.72 21.78
C SER A 72 6.53 13.55 22.86
N ASP A 73 6.18 13.82 24.11
CA ASP A 73 7.12 13.67 25.24
C ASP A 73 7.67 12.24 25.37
N THR A 74 6.87 11.26 24.97
CA THR A 74 7.19 9.83 25.04
C THR A 74 7.73 9.22 23.75
N GLY A 75 7.70 9.96 22.63
CA GLY A 75 8.15 9.49 21.32
C GLY A 75 7.43 10.17 20.17
N PHE A 76 6.52 9.48 19.47
CA PHE A 76 5.83 9.99 18.29
C PHE A 76 4.33 9.72 18.35
N HIS A 77 3.55 10.61 17.77
CA HIS A 77 2.12 10.42 17.55
C HIS A 77 1.83 10.53 16.07
N LEU A 78 1.41 9.42 15.47
CA LEU A 78 1.07 9.30 14.05
C LEU A 78 -0.44 9.18 13.91
N LYS A 79 -1.02 9.93 12.97
CA LYS A 79 -2.39 9.74 12.50
C LYS A 79 -2.33 9.31 11.04
N VAL A 80 -3.03 8.22 10.72
CA VAL A 80 -3.24 7.75 9.36
C VAL A 80 -4.74 7.82 9.09
N ALA A 81 -5.14 8.67 8.17
CA ALA A 81 -6.51 8.81 7.73
C ALA A 81 -6.70 8.03 6.42
N ILE A 82 -7.63 7.11 6.40
CA ILE A 82 -7.97 6.27 5.24
C ILE A 82 -9.34 6.68 4.72
N ALA A 83 -9.51 6.75 3.41
CA ALA A 83 -10.77 7.10 2.75
C ALA A 83 -11.92 6.21 3.25
N ASP A 84 -13.00 6.80 3.79
CA ASP A 84 -14.18 6.06 4.27
C ASP A 84 -15.08 5.65 3.09
N VAL A 85 -14.65 4.64 2.34
CA VAL A 85 -15.38 4.12 1.18
C VAL A 85 -16.70 3.48 1.60
N SER A 86 -16.74 2.81 2.76
CA SER A 86 -17.95 2.14 3.29
C SER A 86 -19.09 3.11 3.61
N PHE A 87 -18.78 4.39 3.80
CA PHE A 87 -19.82 5.43 3.90
C PHE A 87 -20.65 5.55 2.62
N TYR A 88 -20.01 5.43 1.45
CA TYR A 88 -20.65 5.60 0.14
C TYR A 88 -21.10 4.28 -0.47
N VAL A 89 -20.33 3.21 -0.32
CA VAL A 89 -20.59 1.88 -0.86
C VAL A 89 -21.23 1.03 0.24
N LYS A 90 -22.51 0.73 0.11
CA LYS A 90 -23.26 -0.05 1.09
C LYS A 90 -23.31 -1.51 0.69
N GLU A 91 -23.25 -2.40 1.67
CA GLU A 91 -23.36 -3.84 1.48
C GLU A 91 -24.58 -4.20 0.62
N GLY A 92 -24.38 -5.07 -0.37
CA GLY A 92 -25.41 -5.54 -1.30
C GLY A 92 -25.86 -4.50 -2.34
N SER A 93 -25.29 -3.28 -2.35
CA SER A 93 -25.61 -2.27 -3.38
C SER A 93 -25.00 -2.63 -4.74
N ALA A 94 -25.46 -1.96 -5.82
CA ALA A 94 -24.90 -2.20 -7.15
C ALA A 94 -23.39 -1.84 -7.21
N LEU A 95 -22.96 -0.84 -6.46
CA LEU A 95 -21.55 -0.47 -6.32
C LEU A 95 -20.75 -1.56 -5.63
N ASP A 96 -21.27 -2.12 -4.54
CA ASP A 96 -20.61 -3.18 -3.76
C ASP A 96 -20.47 -4.48 -4.56
N LEU A 97 -21.57 -4.92 -5.18
CA LEU A 97 -21.56 -6.14 -6.01
C LEU A 97 -20.60 -6.03 -7.20
N GLU A 98 -20.53 -4.87 -7.84
CA GLU A 98 -19.58 -4.65 -8.94
C GLU A 98 -18.13 -4.54 -8.43
N ALA A 99 -17.90 -3.89 -7.29
CA ALA A 99 -16.58 -3.83 -6.66
C ALA A 99 -16.08 -5.22 -6.26
N ALA A 100 -16.95 -6.06 -5.67
CA ALA A 100 -16.65 -7.46 -5.35
C ALA A 100 -16.30 -8.27 -6.59
N LYS A 101 -17.01 -8.07 -7.71
CA LYS A 101 -16.73 -8.73 -8.99
C LYS A 101 -15.40 -8.30 -9.58
N ARG A 102 -15.05 -7.00 -9.51
CA ARG A 102 -13.76 -6.47 -9.97
C ARG A 102 -12.61 -6.84 -9.06
N THR A 103 -12.86 -7.00 -7.78
CA THR A 103 -11.91 -7.31 -6.70
C THR A 103 -10.86 -6.23 -6.44
N THR A 104 -10.26 -5.66 -7.48
CA THR A 104 -9.20 -4.64 -7.39
C THR A 104 -9.21 -3.70 -8.59
N SER A 105 -8.61 -2.53 -8.44
CA SER A 105 -8.26 -1.67 -9.57
C SER A 105 -7.10 -2.26 -10.36
N VAL A 106 -7.09 -2.08 -11.68
CA VAL A 106 -6.04 -2.56 -12.57
C VAL A 106 -5.31 -1.37 -13.19
N TYR A 107 -4.00 -1.31 -12.94
CA TYR A 107 -3.15 -0.23 -13.41
C TYR A 107 -2.33 -0.69 -14.61
N MET A 108 -2.49 0.00 -15.73
CA MET A 108 -1.72 -0.20 -16.95
C MET A 108 -1.01 1.11 -17.31
N PRO A 109 0.03 1.10 -18.12
CA PRO A 109 0.67 2.32 -18.59
C PRO A 109 -0.38 3.30 -19.16
N LYS A 110 -0.48 4.51 -18.59
CA LYS A 110 -1.43 5.58 -18.94
C LYS A 110 -2.93 5.22 -18.89
N LYS A 111 -3.30 4.08 -18.35
CA LYS A 111 -4.70 3.67 -18.22
C LYS A 111 -4.95 2.95 -16.90
N VAL A 112 -6.02 3.35 -16.22
CA VAL A 112 -6.50 2.66 -15.03
C VAL A 112 -7.91 2.12 -15.33
N VAL A 113 -8.15 0.87 -14.94
CA VAL A 113 -9.50 0.31 -14.83
C VAL A 113 -9.83 0.27 -13.35
N PRO A 114 -10.56 1.26 -12.83
CA PRO A 114 -10.77 1.38 -11.40
C PRO A 114 -11.79 0.35 -10.89
N MET A 115 -11.65 -0.03 -9.62
CA MET A 115 -12.61 -0.89 -8.92
C MET A 115 -13.94 -0.18 -8.66
N LEU A 116 -13.88 1.10 -8.38
CA LEU A 116 -15.03 1.98 -8.16
C LEU A 116 -15.12 3.05 -9.25
N PRO A 117 -16.33 3.49 -9.65
CA PRO A 117 -16.48 4.59 -10.61
C PRO A 117 -15.66 5.83 -10.20
N GLU A 118 -15.12 6.55 -11.18
CA GLU A 118 -14.25 7.72 -10.95
C GLU A 118 -14.91 8.80 -10.07
N LYS A 119 -16.24 8.88 -10.09
CA LYS A 119 -17.02 9.74 -9.19
C LYS A 119 -16.76 9.46 -7.70
N LEU A 120 -16.48 8.18 -7.37
CA LEU A 120 -16.10 7.78 -6.02
C LEU A 120 -14.58 7.77 -5.89
N SER A 121 -13.88 7.01 -6.71
CA SER A 121 -12.44 6.78 -6.57
C SER A 121 -11.61 8.05 -6.65
N ASN A 122 -11.91 8.94 -7.59
CA ASN A 122 -11.12 10.16 -7.85
C ASN A 122 -11.73 11.42 -7.22
N GLU A 123 -13.02 11.37 -6.77
CA GLU A 123 -13.69 12.56 -6.23
C GLU A 123 -14.10 12.38 -4.77
N LEU A 124 -15.21 11.62 -4.49
CA LEU A 124 -15.84 11.58 -3.18
C LEU A 124 -14.99 10.88 -2.12
N CYS A 125 -14.35 9.77 -2.46
CA CYS A 125 -13.51 9.02 -1.53
C CYS A 125 -12.08 9.59 -1.48
N SER A 126 -11.55 10.10 -2.60
CA SER A 126 -10.17 10.58 -2.67
C SER A 126 -9.90 11.74 -1.70
N LEU A 127 -8.89 11.63 -0.86
CA LEU A 127 -8.50 12.59 0.17
C LEU A 127 -7.80 13.83 -0.44
N GLN A 128 -8.44 14.43 -1.44
CA GLN A 128 -7.92 15.57 -2.21
C GLN A 128 -7.57 16.76 -1.32
N PRO A 129 -6.50 17.53 -1.68
CA PRO A 129 -6.08 18.69 -0.90
C PRO A 129 -7.15 19.78 -0.87
N ASN A 130 -7.25 20.44 0.28
CA ASN A 130 -8.18 21.55 0.55
C ASN A 130 -9.68 21.18 0.45
N LYS A 131 -10.02 19.91 0.33
CA LYS A 131 -11.39 19.41 0.37
C LYS A 131 -11.64 18.64 1.66
N ARG A 132 -12.81 18.81 2.22
CA ARG A 132 -13.27 18.02 3.37
C ARG A 132 -13.64 16.63 2.88
N ARG A 133 -13.11 15.60 3.55
CA ARG A 133 -13.31 14.20 3.18
C ARG A 133 -13.53 13.33 4.40
N ARG A 134 -14.47 12.39 4.30
CA ARG A 134 -14.69 11.37 5.32
C ARG A 134 -13.53 10.39 5.33
N CYS A 135 -13.11 10.03 6.52
CA CYS A 135 -12.05 9.06 6.71
C CYS A 135 -12.32 8.16 7.93
N LEU A 136 -11.72 6.99 7.89
CA LEU A 136 -11.47 6.18 9.06
C LEU A 136 -10.03 6.47 9.49
N CYS A 137 -9.86 7.11 10.64
CA CYS A 137 -8.58 7.53 11.14
C CYS A 137 -8.09 6.56 12.21
N ILE A 138 -6.84 6.13 12.08
CA ILE A 138 -6.11 5.49 13.17
C ILE A 138 -5.08 6.46 13.75
N GLU A 139 -5.09 6.61 15.06
CA GLU A 139 -4.07 7.31 15.85
C GLU A 139 -3.17 6.27 16.50
N ILE A 140 -1.86 6.40 16.34
CA ILE A 140 -0.88 5.46 16.86
C ILE A 140 0.16 6.23 17.66
N ASP A 141 0.34 5.84 18.91
CA ASP A 141 1.41 6.34 19.76
C ASP A 141 2.61 5.40 19.70
N PHE A 142 3.78 5.95 19.44
CA PHE A 142 5.06 5.24 19.45
C PHE A 142 5.95 5.74 20.57
N ASP A 143 6.77 4.86 21.10
CA ASP A 143 7.88 5.27 21.95
C ASP A 143 9.02 5.92 21.13
N LYS A 144 10.10 6.34 21.83
CA LYS A 144 11.27 6.99 21.21
C LYS A 144 12.05 6.09 20.26
N ASP A 145 11.85 4.78 20.36
CA ASP A 145 12.50 3.78 19.52
C ASP A 145 11.61 3.29 18.36
N GLY A 146 10.37 3.81 18.26
CA GLY A 146 9.45 3.49 17.17
C GLY A 146 8.65 2.22 17.39
N HIS A 147 8.46 1.77 18.65
CA HIS A 147 7.56 0.67 18.96
C HIS A 147 6.16 1.21 19.26
N ILE A 148 5.13 0.55 18.75
CA ILE A 148 3.73 0.90 19.00
C ILE A 148 3.41 0.67 20.48
N LYS A 149 2.88 1.70 21.14
CA LYS A 149 2.44 1.67 22.54
C LYS A 149 0.93 1.55 22.67
N SER A 150 0.22 2.29 21.85
CA SER A 150 -1.24 2.30 21.83
C SER A 150 -1.75 2.74 20.47
N TYR A 151 -3.00 2.39 20.18
CA TYR A 151 -3.69 2.87 18.98
C TYR A 151 -5.18 3.09 19.27
N LYS A 152 -5.81 3.93 18.47
CA LYS A 152 -7.24 4.20 18.54
C LYS A 152 -7.81 4.46 17.15
N PHE A 153 -8.98 3.87 16.87
CA PHE A 153 -9.74 4.10 15.64
C PHE A 153 -10.91 5.03 15.89
N HIS A 154 -11.20 5.90 14.94
CA HIS A 154 -12.44 6.67 14.89
C HIS A 154 -12.75 7.13 13.47
N ARG A 155 -14.01 7.25 13.15
CA ARG A 155 -14.47 7.92 11.92
C ARG A 155 -14.45 9.42 12.11
N GLY A 156 -14.05 10.14 11.05
CA GLY A 156 -13.96 11.59 11.12
C GLY A 156 -13.94 12.23 9.74
N ILE A 157 -13.66 13.52 9.76
CA ILE A 157 -13.53 14.35 8.57
C ILE A 157 -12.17 15.04 8.62
N ILE A 158 -11.39 14.90 7.57
CA ILE A 158 -10.14 15.63 7.39
C ILE A 158 -10.25 16.66 6.28
N LYS A 159 -9.32 17.61 6.31
CA LYS A 159 -9.04 18.53 5.21
C LYS A 159 -7.53 18.54 4.99
N SER A 160 -7.04 17.70 4.06
CA SER A 160 -5.61 17.68 3.79
C SER A 160 -5.13 19.02 3.29
N VAL A 161 -3.95 19.47 3.74
CA VAL A 161 -3.43 20.80 3.42
C VAL A 161 -2.56 20.82 2.18
N ALA A 162 -2.05 19.65 1.77
CA ALA A 162 -1.24 19.49 0.57
C ALA A 162 -1.34 18.07 0.00
N ARG A 163 -1.19 17.97 -1.31
CA ARG A 163 -0.86 16.74 -2.02
C ARG A 163 0.60 16.83 -2.42
N LEU A 164 1.41 15.92 -1.90
CA LEU A 164 2.82 15.80 -2.19
C LEU A 164 3.07 14.61 -3.11
N THR A 165 4.14 14.66 -3.88
CA THR A 165 4.62 13.53 -4.66
C THR A 165 5.75 12.80 -3.93
N TYR A 166 5.95 11.52 -4.26
CA TYR A 166 7.10 10.78 -3.75
C TYR A 166 8.42 11.46 -4.08
N THR A 167 8.54 12.07 -5.26
CA THR A 167 9.73 12.79 -5.71
C THR A 167 9.97 14.05 -4.86
N GLU A 168 8.93 14.85 -4.57
CA GLU A 168 9.03 16.04 -3.71
C GLU A 168 9.46 15.66 -2.28
N VAL A 169 8.86 14.61 -1.71
CA VAL A 169 9.22 14.15 -0.35
C VAL A 169 10.63 13.57 -0.33
N GLU A 170 11.07 12.83 -1.36
CA GLU A 170 12.45 12.33 -1.45
C GLU A 170 13.45 13.48 -1.46
N ASN A 171 13.17 14.54 -2.21
CA ASN A 171 14.01 15.74 -2.23
C ASN A 171 14.10 16.39 -0.83
N GLN A 172 13.00 16.44 -0.08
CA GLN A 172 12.98 16.96 1.29
C GLN A 172 13.66 16.02 2.30
N LEU A 173 13.65 14.70 2.07
CA LEU A 173 14.44 13.74 2.84
C LEU A 173 15.96 13.97 2.68
N ILE A 174 16.39 14.31 1.49
CA ILE A 174 17.83 14.52 1.15
C ILE A 174 18.30 15.91 1.57
N ASN A 175 17.54 16.96 1.23
CA ASN A 175 17.96 18.36 1.31
C ASN A 175 17.44 19.08 2.56
N GLY A 176 16.58 18.43 3.36
CA GLY A 176 15.90 19.03 4.49
C GLY A 176 14.48 19.50 4.16
N VAL A 177 13.63 19.53 5.18
CA VAL A 177 12.22 19.89 5.03
C VAL A 177 12.08 21.42 4.92
N GLU A 178 11.49 21.85 3.81
CA GLU A 178 11.18 23.25 3.53
C GLU A 178 10.09 23.80 4.47
N ASP A 179 10.11 25.12 4.71
CA ASP A 179 9.09 25.75 5.55
C ASP A 179 7.71 25.72 4.88
N SER A 180 6.75 25.19 5.61
CA SER A 180 5.38 24.99 5.13
C SER A 180 4.42 24.71 6.29
N LYS A 181 3.13 24.72 6.02
CA LYS A 181 2.09 24.36 7.02
C LYS A 181 2.22 22.93 7.55
N TYR A 182 2.87 22.05 6.81
CA TYR A 182 3.09 20.65 7.16
C TYR A 182 4.54 20.34 7.56
N ALA A 183 5.44 21.32 7.54
CA ALA A 183 6.87 21.09 7.80
C ALA A 183 7.14 20.37 9.12
N GLY A 184 6.47 20.77 10.21
CA GLY A 184 6.59 20.10 11.51
C GLY A 184 6.15 18.64 11.47
N SER A 185 5.05 18.37 10.76
CA SER A 185 4.54 17.02 10.56
C SER A 185 5.50 16.16 9.75
N LEU A 186 6.03 16.67 8.64
CA LEU A 186 6.95 15.93 7.79
C LEU A 186 8.30 15.66 8.49
N LYS A 187 8.83 16.61 9.27
CA LYS A 187 10.03 16.38 10.09
C LYS A 187 9.84 15.25 11.10
N ALA A 188 8.70 15.23 11.80
CA ALA A 188 8.38 14.16 12.74
C ALA A 188 8.17 12.82 12.03
N ALA A 189 7.51 12.82 10.86
CA ALA A 189 7.32 11.63 10.04
C ALA A 189 8.65 11.02 9.58
N ILE A 190 9.60 11.83 9.12
CA ILE A 190 10.95 11.38 8.73
C ILE A 190 11.70 10.80 9.93
N ALA A 191 11.60 11.43 11.09
CA ALA A 191 12.26 10.95 12.30
C ALA A 191 11.69 9.59 12.76
N LEU A 192 10.36 9.42 12.72
CA LEU A 192 9.70 8.14 13.02
C LEU A 192 10.08 7.08 11.97
N PHE A 193 10.05 7.41 10.69
CA PHE A 193 10.43 6.49 9.61
C PHE A 193 11.83 5.89 9.82
N ASN A 194 12.81 6.71 10.22
CA ASN A 194 14.16 6.24 10.50
C ASN A 194 14.19 5.18 11.63
N LYS A 195 13.32 5.31 12.62
CA LYS A 195 13.17 4.30 13.68
C LYS A 195 12.52 3.02 13.17
N LEU A 196 11.45 3.16 12.35
CA LEU A 196 10.73 2.02 11.78
C LEU A 196 11.61 1.18 10.85
N ILE A 197 12.48 1.81 10.04
CA ILE A 197 13.43 1.09 9.17
C ILE A 197 14.45 0.28 9.99
N ILE A 198 14.93 0.83 11.09
CA ILE A 198 15.82 0.09 12.01
C ILE A 198 15.07 -1.12 12.59
N ASN A 199 13.84 -0.92 13.06
CA ASN A 199 13.00 -1.99 13.62
C ASN A 199 12.65 -3.06 12.56
N LYS A 200 12.42 -2.65 11.29
CA LYS A 200 12.27 -3.58 10.16
C LYS A 200 13.47 -4.50 10.01
N GLY A 201 14.68 -3.94 10.12
CA GLY A 201 15.92 -4.71 10.09
C GLY A 201 16.02 -5.73 11.23
N TYR A 202 15.75 -5.30 12.47
CA TYR A 202 15.75 -6.19 13.64
C TYR A 202 14.69 -7.29 13.56
N ARG A 203 13.51 -6.98 13.03
CA ARG A 203 12.43 -7.95 12.82
C ARG A 203 12.79 -9.00 11.76
N GLY A 204 13.75 -8.71 10.87
CA GLY A 204 14.14 -9.63 9.80
C GLY A 204 13.11 -9.73 8.67
N ALA A 205 12.34 -8.67 8.43
CA ALA A 205 11.40 -8.60 7.30
C ALA A 205 12.15 -8.75 5.98
N LEU A 206 11.56 -9.46 5.01
CA LEU A 206 12.14 -9.65 3.71
C LEU A 206 12.13 -8.32 2.92
N ASP A 207 13.27 -7.95 2.37
CA ASP A 207 13.39 -6.78 1.51
C ASP A 207 14.15 -7.17 0.23
N PHE A 208 13.38 -7.49 -0.82
CA PHE A 208 13.91 -7.85 -2.11
C PHE A 208 14.21 -6.61 -2.94
N THR A 209 15.42 -6.50 -3.45
CA THR A 209 15.77 -5.53 -4.48
C THR A 209 15.36 -6.11 -5.84
N ILE A 210 14.09 -5.95 -6.20
CA ILE A 210 13.57 -6.35 -7.49
C ILE A 210 13.37 -5.08 -8.31
N SER A 211 13.90 -5.09 -9.53
CA SER A 211 13.68 -4.05 -10.52
C SER A 211 12.24 -4.14 -11.04
N GLU A 212 11.50 -3.04 -10.97
CA GLU A 212 10.19 -2.92 -11.60
C GLU A 212 10.36 -2.14 -12.92
N PRO A 213 10.09 -2.77 -14.08
CA PRO A 213 10.20 -2.06 -15.35
C PRO A 213 9.18 -0.93 -15.43
N PHE A 214 9.66 0.26 -15.76
CA PHE A 214 8.85 1.45 -15.98
C PHE A 214 8.89 1.85 -17.45
N LEU A 215 7.72 1.92 -18.08
CA LEU A 215 7.59 2.31 -19.49
C LEU A 215 7.53 3.83 -19.61
N GLN A 216 8.56 4.44 -20.18
CA GLN A 216 8.50 5.81 -20.65
C GLN A 216 7.83 5.84 -22.03
N THR A 217 6.77 6.63 -22.15
CA THR A 217 6.04 6.75 -23.41
C THR A 217 6.05 8.19 -23.91
N THR A 218 5.94 8.36 -25.22
CA THR A 218 5.71 9.67 -25.86
C THR A 218 4.30 10.19 -25.53
N ALA A 219 3.99 11.43 -25.94
CA ALA A 219 2.64 11.98 -25.83
C ALA A 219 1.61 11.12 -26.60
N ASP A 220 2.02 10.58 -27.73
CA ASP A 220 1.20 9.76 -28.63
C ASP A 220 1.05 8.29 -28.15
N GLY A 221 1.74 7.91 -27.07
CA GLY A 221 1.62 6.57 -26.48
C GLY A 221 2.67 5.56 -26.96
N ASP A 222 3.62 5.95 -27.81
CA ASP A 222 4.71 5.07 -28.22
C ASP A 222 5.70 4.85 -27.08
N ILE A 223 6.24 3.64 -27.00
CA ILE A 223 7.26 3.31 -25.99
C ILE A 223 8.58 3.97 -26.40
N LYS A 224 9.02 4.92 -25.60
CA LYS A 224 10.29 5.63 -25.81
C LYS A 224 11.45 4.87 -25.22
N HIS A 225 11.28 4.38 -23.99
CA HIS A 225 12.32 3.70 -23.22
C HIS A 225 11.70 2.82 -22.14
N ILE A 226 12.42 1.80 -21.71
CA ILE A 226 12.08 0.95 -20.56
C ILE A 226 13.16 1.18 -19.52
N ASP A 227 12.80 1.81 -18.42
CA ASP A 227 13.69 2.07 -17.28
C ASP A 227 13.32 1.20 -16.09
N ASP A 228 14.23 1.12 -15.14
CA ASP A 228 13.95 0.54 -13.84
C ASP A 228 13.38 1.60 -12.89
N ARG A 229 12.22 1.34 -12.32
CA ARG A 229 11.63 2.22 -11.32
C ARG A 229 12.44 2.15 -10.03
N LYS A 230 13.06 3.25 -9.67
CA LYS A 230 13.78 3.35 -8.40
C LYS A 230 12.79 3.43 -7.24
N ARG A 231 12.92 2.52 -6.27
CA ARG A 231 12.19 2.58 -5.01
C ARG A 231 12.82 3.63 -4.10
N LEU A 232 12.16 4.79 -3.96
CA LEU A 232 12.62 5.91 -3.15
C LEU A 232 12.39 5.66 -1.65
N ASN A 233 13.08 6.39 -0.78
CA ASN A 233 12.81 6.34 0.66
C ASN A 233 11.44 6.91 1.03
N SER A 234 10.95 7.87 0.26
CA SER A 234 9.59 8.38 0.39
C SER A 234 8.51 7.31 0.18
N HIS A 235 8.71 6.35 -0.74
CA HIS A 235 7.82 5.18 -0.87
C HIS A 235 7.88 4.30 0.38
N LYS A 236 9.10 4.04 0.90
CA LYS A 236 9.29 3.23 2.12
C LYS A 236 8.68 3.90 3.36
N LEU A 237 8.71 5.24 3.42
CA LEU A 237 8.11 6.01 4.51
C LEU A 237 6.60 5.74 4.60
N ILE A 238 5.89 5.89 3.48
CA ILE A 238 4.44 5.61 3.42
C ILE A 238 4.17 4.13 3.68
N GLU A 239 4.95 3.22 3.07
CA GLU A 239 4.83 1.79 3.32
C GLU A 239 4.91 1.44 4.81
N GLU A 240 5.92 1.94 5.54
CA GLU A 240 6.05 1.64 6.98
C GLU A 240 4.90 2.22 7.81
N PHE A 241 4.34 3.37 7.45
CA PHE A 241 3.16 3.92 8.12
C PHE A 241 1.90 3.11 7.83
N MET A 242 1.73 2.66 6.59
CA MET A 242 0.63 1.76 6.22
C MET A 242 0.79 0.39 6.90
N LEU A 243 2.01 -0.13 7.02
CA LEU A 243 2.27 -1.35 7.79
C LEU A 243 1.88 -1.16 9.27
N ALA A 244 2.26 -0.05 9.89
CA ALA A 244 1.88 0.25 11.28
C ALA A 244 0.35 0.33 11.45
N ALA A 245 -0.36 0.97 10.52
CA ALA A 245 -1.82 1.02 10.52
C ALA A 245 -2.44 -0.38 10.34
N ASN A 246 -1.93 -1.16 9.40
CA ASN A 246 -2.43 -2.51 9.08
C ASN A 246 -2.23 -3.50 10.23
N ILE A 247 -1.08 -3.50 10.91
CA ILE A 247 -0.87 -4.38 12.08
C ILE A 247 -1.72 -3.98 13.27
N SER A 248 -1.92 -2.67 13.49
CA SER A 248 -2.82 -2.18 14.53
C SER A 248 -4.28 -2.55 14.22
N ALA A 249 -4.69 -2.49 12.95
CA ALA A 249 -6.02 -2.95 12.53
C ALA A 249 -6.17 -4.46 12.71
N ALA A 250 -5.15 -5.26 12.37
CA ALA A 250 -5.17 -6.72 12.57
C ALA A 250 -5.27 -7.07 14.06
N ASP A 251 -4.58 -6.34 14.92
CA ASP A 251 -4.66 -6.52 16.37
C ASP A 251 -6.05 -6.15 16.91
N PHE A 252 -6.60 -5.00 16.49
CA PHE A 252 -7.95 -4.58 16.84
C PHE A 252 -9.00 -5.62 16.42
N ILE A 253 -8.97 -6.09 15.17
CA ILE A 253 -9.89 -7.11 14.67
C ILE A 253 -9.78 -8.39 15.52
N SER A 254 -8.56 -8.83 15.83
CA SER A 254 -8.37 -10.06 16.62
C SER A 254 -8.91 -9.97 18.04
N GLN A 255 -9.04 -8.76 18.61
CA GLN A 255 -9.54 -8.55 19.97
C GLN A 255 -11.05 -8.34 20.03
N TYR A 256 -11.62 -7.65 19.04
CA TYR A 256 -12.99 -7.13 19.13
C TYR A 256 -13.96 -7.70 18.10
N ALA A 257 -13.48 -8.22 16.96
CA ALA A 257 -14.34 -8.81 15.95
C ALA A 257 -14.49 -10.34 16.15
N LYS A 258 -15.69 -10.87 15.91
CA LYS A 258 -15.93 -12.32 15.88
C LYS A 258 -15.23 -12.99 14.71
N GLU A 259 -15.23 -12.31 13.57
CA GLU A 259 -14.59 -12.74 12.33
C GLU A 259 -13.85 -11.54 11.73
N GLY A 260 -12.73 -11.80 11.11
CA GLY A 260 -11.91 -10.78 10.45
C GLY A 260 -11.18 -11.37 9.27
N VAL A 261 -10.73 -10.53 8.36
CA VAL A 261 -9.96 -10.97 7.19
C VAL A 261 -8.50 -10.62 7.42
N TYR A 262 -7.65 -11.65 7.40
CA TYR A 262 -6.21 -11.53 7.53
C TYR A 262 -5.52 -11.71 6.19
N ARG A 263 -4.42 -11.01 5.96
CA ARG A 263 -3.51 -11.24 4.85
C ARG A 263 -2.37 -12.13 5.32
N ASN A 264 -2.47 -13.41 5.04
CA ASN A 264 -1.51 -14.42 5.47
C ASN A 264 -0.41 -14.62 4.44
N HIS A 265 0.80 -14.89 4.90
CA HIS A 265 1.91 -15.34 4.09
C HIS A 265 2.62 -16.46 4.86
N GLU A 266 2.34 -17.69 4.47
CA GLU A 266 2.88 -18.87 5.16
C GLU A 266 4.35 -19.10 4.83
N TYR A 267 5.00 -19.97 5.60
CA TYR A 267 6.37 -20.43 5.34
C TYR A 267 6.45 -21.12 3.98
N PRO A 268 7.60 -21.05 3.29
CA PRO A 268 7.77 -21.72 2.02
C PRO A 268 7.69 -23.24 2.17
N GLU A 269 7.20 -23.92 1.14
CA GLU A 269 7.10 -25.39 1.11
C GLU A 269 8.48 -26.04 1.10
N SER A 270 8.64 -27.12 1.87
CA SER A 270 9.90 -27.87 1.99
C SER A 270 10.48 -28.29 0.64
N LEU A 271 9.63 -28.71 -0.31
CA LEU A 271 10.07 -29.12 -1.64
C LEU A 271 10.67 -27.96 -2.46
N LYS A 272 10.06 -26.77 -2.36
CA LYS A 272 10.57 -25.55 -3.03
C LYS A 272 11.91 -25.13 -2.42
N ILE A 273 12.04 -25.26 -1.10
CA ILE A 273 13.28 -24.95 -0.38
C ILE A 273 14.41 -25.91 -0.76
N GLN A 274 14.12 -27.21 -0.85
CA GLN A 274 15.12 -28.20 -1.31
C GLN A 274 15.61 -27.89 -2.73
N ARG A 275 14.69 -27.53 -3.64
CA ARG A 275 15.07 -27.14 -5.02
C ARG A 275 15.92 -25.87 -5.01
N LEU A 276 15.56 -24.86 -4.24
CA LEU A 276 16.32 -23.62 -4.10
C LEU A 276 17.73 -23.93 -3.56
N SER A 277 17.85 -24.72 -2.49
CA SER A 277 19.12 -25.11 -1.90
C SER A 277 20.03 -25.80 -2.94
N GLN A 278 19.49 -26.71 -3.75
CA GLN A 278 20.26 -27.36 -4.81
C GLN A 278 20.75 -26.39 -5.90
N ILE A 279 19.89 -25.44 -6.30
CA ILE A 279 20.25 -24.41 -7.29
C ILE A 279 21.38 -23.52 -6.75
N LEU A 280 21.29 -23.09 -5.48
CA LEU A 280 22.28 -22.26 -4.81
C LEU A 280 23.61 -23.01 -4.68
N LYS A 281 23.57 -24.28 -4.29
CA LYS A 281 24.74 -25.14 -4.19
C LYS A 281 25.48 -25.28 -5.52
N ASN A 282 24.74 -25.44 -6.62
CA ASN A 282 25.31 -25.51 -7.97
C ASN A 282 26.02 -24.21 -8.41
N ARG A 283 25.71 -23.09 -7.74
CA ARG A 283 26.34 -21.78 -7.92
C ARG A 283 27.43 -21.47 -6.88
N GLY A 284 27.85 -22.47 -6.11
CA GLY A 284 28.88 -22.34 -5.07
C GLY A 284 28.38 -21.56 -3.82
N ILE A 285 27.06 -21.45 -3.64
CA ILE A 285 26.48 -20.77 -2.50
C ILE A 285 25.99 -21.81 -1.49
N ASN A 286 26.61 -21.81 -0.31
CA ASN A 286 26.23 -22.75 0.75
C ASN A 286 25.02 -22.23 1.52
N TRP A 287 23.86 -22.86 1.28
CA TRP A 287 22.59 -22.61 1.97
C TRP A 287 21.77 -23.91 1.94
N ASN A 288 21.52 -24.49 3.11
CA ASN A 288 20.91 -25.81 3.19
C ASN A 288 19.39 -25.78 3.26
N GLY A 289 18.79 -24.60 3.51
CA GLY A 289 17.34 -24.47 3.64
C GLY A 289 16.80 -25.12 4.92
N SER A 290 17.60 -25.17 5.97
CA SER A 290 17.13 -25.57 7.30
C SER A 290 16.08 -24.57 7.83
N ILE A 291 15.36 -24.93 8.89
CA ILE A 291 14.41 -24.00 9.55
C ILE A 291 15.15 -22.73 9.98
N GLU A 292 16.36 -22.86 10.54
CA GLU A 292 17.20 -21.74 10.94
C GLU A 292 17.61 -20.84 9.75
N ASP A 293 17.98 -21.46 8.61
CA ASP A 293 18.28 -20.73 7.37
C ASP A 293 17.06 -19.96 6.86
N ILE A 294 15.86 -20.55 6.95
CA ILE A 294 14.61 -19.91 6.52
C ILE A 294 14.23 -18.76 7.45
N GLU A 295 14.39 -18.91 8.74
CA GLU A 295 14.14 -17.85 9.72
C GLU A 295 15.09 -16.66 9.54
N ASN A 296 16.35 -16.94 9.17
CA ASN A 296 17.39 -15.94 8.93
C ASN A 296 17.53 -15.53 7.46
N ILE A 297 16.57 -15.87 6.61
CA ILE A 297 16.67 -15.66 5.15
C ILE A 297 16.86 -14.19 4.76
N SER A 298 16.36 -13.24 5.55
CA SER A 298 16.59 -11.81 5.32
C SER A 298 18.08 -11.44 5.39
N ALA A 299 18.81 -11.95 6.37
CA ALA A 299 20.26 -11.77 6.47
C ALA A 299 21.01 -12.44 5.31
N PHE A 300 20.51 -13.58 4.84
CA PHE A 300 21.05 -14.26 3.67
C PHE A 300 20.83 -13.42 2.40
N ILE A 301 19.63 -12.88 2.16
CA ILE A 301 19.32 -11.96 1.04
C ILE A 301 20.27 -10.76 1.06
N LEU A 302 20.49 -10.13 2.22
CA LEU A 302 21.42 -9.00 2.34
C LEU A 302 22.87 -9.36 1.93
N LYS A 303 23.32 -10.60 2.19
CA LYS A 303 24.63 -11.09 1.72
C LYS A 303 24.63 -11.28 0.20
N LEU A 304 23.55 -11.82 -0.35
CA LEU A 304 23.41 -12.04 -1.79
C LEU A 304 23.37 -10.74 -2.57
N ASN A 305 22.76 -9.67 -2.03
CA ASN A 305 22.66 -8.38 -2.69
C ASN A 305 24.01 -7.70 -3.02
N LYS A 306 25.12 -8.24 -2.48
CA LYS A 306 26.51 -7.81 -2.81
C LYS A 306 27.08 -8.48 -4.06
N ARG A 307 26.35 -9.42 -4.65
CA ARG A 307 26.80 -10.19 -5.81
C ARG A 307 26.28 -9.58 -7.11
N GLU A 308 27.00 -9.78 -8.20
CA GLU A 308 26.56 -9.34 -9.54
C GLU A 308 25.30 -10.07 -10.01
N ASP A 309 25.12 -11.35 -9.60
CA ASP A 309 23.95 -12.16 -9.94
C ASP A 309 22.78 -12.04 -8.94
N ALA A 310 22.84 -11.04 -8.03
CA ALA A 310 21.82 -10.80 -7.01
C ALA A 310 20.37 -10.71 -7.55
N PRO A 311 20.06 -10.02 -8.66
CA PRO A 311 18.70 -9.97 -9.18
C PRO A 311 18.11 -11.35 -9.50
N ILE A 312 18.91 -12.22 -10.10
CA ILE A 312 18.50 -13.59 -10.44
C ILE A 312 18.29 -14.42 -9.17
N LEU A 313 19.22 -14.30 -8.20
CA LEU A 313 19.12 -15.04 -6.94
C LEU A 313 17.90 -14.59 -6.12
N ASN A 314 17.64 -13.30 -6.04
CA ASN A 314 16.46 -12.75 -5.38
C ASN A 314 15.16 -13.24 -6.05
N MET A 315 15.11 -13.31 -7.38
CA MET A 315 13.96 -13.84 -8.10
C MET A 315 13.74 -15.34 -7.78
N LEU A 316 14.80 -16.15 -7.73
CA LEU A 316 14.71 -17.57 -7.38
C LEU A 316 14.20 -17.76 -5.94
N ILE A 317 14.69 -16.95 -4.99
CA ILE A 317 14.22 -16.97 -3.61
C ILE A 317 12.73 -16.58 -3.58
N LEU A 318 12.35 -15.50 -4.24
CA LEU A 318 10.95 -15.06 -4.29
C LEU A 318 10.02 -16.12 -4.87
N GLN A 319 10.43 -16.80 -5.95
CA GLN A 319 9.65 -17.89 -6.56
C GLN A 319 9.51 -19.12 -5.66
N SER A 320 10.41 -19.29 -4.70
CA SER A 320 10.31 -20.38 -3.70
C SER A 320 9.35 -20.05 -2.55
N MET A 321 8.98 -18.75 -2.37
CA MET A 321 8.04 -18.33 -1.34
C MET A 321 6.61 -18.76 -1.67
N GLN A 322 5.78 -18.83 -0.64
CA GLN A 322 4.33 -18.96 -0.81
C GLN A 322 3.72 -17.66 -1.33
N ARG A 323 2.55 -17.77 -1.92
CA ARG A 323 1.75 -16.58 -2.23
C ARG A 323 1.00 -16.14 -0.98
N ALA A 324 0.91 -14.84 -0.78
CA ALA A 324 0.08 -14.32 0.29
C ALA A 324 -1.40 -14.49 -0.08
N GLU A 325 -2.24 -14.87 0.90
CA GLU A 325 -3.66 -15.19 0.72
C GLU A 325 -4.51 -14.45 1.75
N TYR A 326 -5.78 -14.26 1.43
CA TYR A 326 -6.76 -13.77 2.38
C TYR A 326 -7.50 -14.93 3.03
N SER A 327 -7.68 -14.87 4.35
CA SER A 327 -8.41 -15.88 5.12
C SER A 327 -8.98 -15.28 6.40
N THR A 328 -10.05 -15.85 6.91
CA THR A 328 -10.58 -15.54 8.24
C THR A 328 -9.75 -16.15 9.36
N LEU A 329 -8.89 -17.12 9.05
CA LEU A 329 -7.93 -17.68 10.01
C LEU A 329 -6.62 -16.92 9.93
N ASN A 330 -6.14 -16.41 11.07
CA ASN A 330 -4.82 -15.80 11.15
C ASN A 330 -3.73 -16.88 11.12
N LYS A 331 -2.83 -16.80 10.15
CA LYS A 331 -1.65 -17.67 10.00
C LYS A 331 -0.33 -16.90 10.03
N GLY A 332 -0.40 -15.60 10.33
CA GLY A 332 0.74 -14.69 10.31
C GLY A 332 1.22 -14.31 8.91
N HIS A 333 2.27 -13.50 8.87
CA HIS A 333 2.85 -13.03 7.62
C HIS A 333 4.37 -13.19 7.63
N PHE A 334 4.84 -14.33 7.13
CA PHE A 334 6.26 -14.72 7.13
C PHE A 334 7.18 -13.65 6.51
N GLY A 335 6.83 -13.13 5.33
CA GLY A 335 7.68 -12.16 4.64
C GLY A 335 7.82 -10.82 5.37
N LEU A 336 6.79 -10.36 6.09
CA LEU A 336 6.82 -9.14 6.90
C LEU A 336 7.26 -9.40 8.34
N LYS A 337 7.32 -10.68 8.76
CA LYS A 337 7.60 -11.10 10.15
C LYS A 337 6.63 -10.48 11.15
N PHE A 338 5.33 -10.57 10.83
CA PHE A 338 4.24 -10.18 11.72
C PHE A 338 3.39 -11.40 12.09
N ASP A 339 3.01 -11.50 13.36
CA ASP A 339 2.13 -12.55 13.87
C ASP A 339 0.68 -12.40 13.38
N LYS A 340 0.26 -11.16 13.08
CA LYS A 340 -1.04 -10.79 12.55
C LYS A 340 -0.87 -9.69 11.52
N TYR A 341 -1.57 -9.79 10.41
CA TYR A 341 -1.55 -8.75 9.41
C TYR A 341 -2.86 -8.72 8.62
N THR A 342 -3.37 -7.55 8.36
CA THR A 342 -4.52 -7.33 7.48
C THR A 342 -4.24 -6.17 6.54
N HIS A 343 -5.02 -6.05 5.48
CA HIS A 343 -5.05 -4.84 4.67
C HIS A 343 -6.20 -3.94 5.15
N PHE A 344 -5.85 -2.75 5.61
CA PHE A 344 -6.79 -1.71 6.04
C PHE A 344 -6.70 -0.46 5.16
N THR A 345 -5.56 -0.21 4.51
CA THR A 345 -5.14 1.09 4.01
C THR A 345 -5.35 1.33 2.51
N SER A 346 -6.16 0.55 1.77
CA SER A 346 -6.37 0.77 0.33
C SER A 346 -7.81 0.49 -0.11
N PRO A 347 -8.84 1.09 0.52
CA PRO A 347 -10.24 0.74 0.29
C PRO A 347 -10.77 1.18 -1.08
N ILE A 348 -10.15 2.16 -1.74
CA ILE A 348 -10.54 2.59 -3.08
C ILE A 348 -10.13 1.54 -4.12
N ARG A 349 -9.06 0.79 -3.84
CA ARG A 349 -8.40 -0.11 -4.79
C ARG A 349 -8.62 -1.59 -4.52
N LEU A 350 -9.13 -1.97 -3.34
CA LEU A 350 -9.24 -3.36 -2.91
C LEU A 350 -10.57 -3.61 -2.19
N SER A 351 -11.45 -4.44 -2.79
CA SER A 351 -12.81 -4.66 -2.28
C SER A 351 -12.87 -5.36 -0.92
N LEU A 352 -11.91 -6.25 -0.64
CA LEU A 352 -11.86 -7.01 0.62
C LEU A 352 -11.72 -6.13 1.87
N ILE A 353 -11.22 -4.89 1.75
CA ILE A 353 -11.09 -3.98 2.89
C ILE A 353 -12.46 -3.53 3.40
N HIS A 354 -13.48 -3.46 2.54
CA HIS A 354 -14.83 -3.11 2.94
C HIS A 354 -15.43 -4.10 3.96
N ILE A 355 -14.96 -5.37 3.95
CA ILE A 355 -15.39 -6.41 4.88
C ILE A 355 -14.67 -6.30 6.23
N SER A 356 -13.45 -5.78 6.23
CA SER A 356 -12.60 -5.67 7.41
C SER A 356 -12.71 -4.33 8.14
N GLU A 357 -13.48 -3.37 7.61
CA GLU A 357 -13.74 -2.11 8.32
C GLU A 357 -14.64 -2.40 9.54
N PRO A 358 -14.19 -2.03 10.76
CA PRO A 358 -15.03 -2.17 11.95
C PRO A 358 -16.25 -1.25 11.81
N THR A 359 -17.44 -1.85 11.73
CA THR A 359 -18.72 -1.15 11.72
C THR A 359 -19.03 -0.53 13.08
#